data_4eb22d701bf9c563d828af2e67a4454e
#
_entry.id   4eb22d701bf9c563d828af2e67a4454e
#
_cell.length_a   1.000
_cell.length_b   1.000
_cell.length_c   1.000
_cell.angle_alpha   90.00
_cell.angle_beta   90.00
_cell.angle_gamma   90.00
#
_symmetry.space_group_name_H-M   'P 1'
#
loop_
_entity.id
_entity.type
_entity.pdbx_description
1 polymer ?
#
loop_
_entity_poly.entity_id
_entity_poly.type
_entity_poly.pdbx_seq_one_letter_code
_entity_poly.pdbx_strand_id
1 'polypeptide(L)'
;GNVITLLDTGGKTVLTVTLDLDGKYHVKLDGVLDQPVGTNSVNLGLQVQGTDFDGDQSNLGTLNIQITDGVLPQVDPVSLTLTEDSNWSAAQTLSGDLNITAGSDPLANISFDASQPGLQGLTSGGQPVVISISGNSISGAVNGQNVFTLTLDQRGHYVFTLNQPLDQGSADSLIKAGFTLTDSDGDKVSSTLSVAIGDGANPVISAVTGTSLTESNQGDAAVVGNMSFTVSHGSDALDQSSLRFDIAAIQSSLDGKYSSHGSPVTFTLDANGDLVGPSADGREVLR
;
A
#
# COMPACT_ATOMS: atom_id res chain seq x y z
N GLY A 1 50.50 -28.36 -16.50
CA GLY A 1 49.83 -29.03 -15.40
C GLY A 1 48.45 -29.49 -15.78
N ASN A 2 47.99 -30.52 -15.12
CA ASN A 2 46.70 -31.14 -15.42
C ASN A 2 45.54 -30.58 -14.56
N VAL A 3 45.70 -29.35 -14.05
CA VAL A 3 44.70 -28.66 -13.23
C VAL A 3 44.38 -27.30 -13.84
N ILE A 4 43.12 -27.03 -14.05
CA ILE A 4 42.58 -25.74 -14.43
C ILE A 4 41.78 -25.21 -13.22
N THR A 5 42.05 -23.94 -12.87
CA THR A 5 41.35 -23.26 -11.77
C THR A 5 40.71 -21.97 -12.32
N LEU A 6 39.44 -21.81 -12.12
CA LEU A 6 38.74 -20.56 -12.37
C LEU A 6 38.62 -19.79 -11.06
N LEU A 7 39.00 -18.52 -11.08
CA LEU A 7 38.99 -17.64 -9.93
C LEU A 7 37.95 -16.52 -10.14
N ASP A 8 37.32 -16.08 -9.08
CA ASP A 8 36.53 -14.84 -9.08
C ASP A 8 37.44 -13.60 -9.10
N THR A 9 36.89 -12.43 -9.17
CA THR A 9 37.62 -11.15 -9.17
C THR A 9 38.38 -10.88 -7.86
N GLY A 10 38.02 -11.56 -6.78
CA GLY A 10 38.68 -11.52 -5.49
C GLY A 10 39.83 -12.53 -5.35
N GLY A 11 40.07 -13.37 -6.37
CA GLY A 11 41.06 -14.39 -6.37
C GLY A 11 40.68 -15.68 -5.64
N LYS A 12 39.39 -15.85 -5.28
CA LYS A 12 38.88 -17.08 -4.68
C LYS A 12 38.57 -18.09 -5.78
N THR A 13 38.91 -19.37 -5.54
CA THR A 13 38.58 -20.45 -6.47
C THR A 13 37.07 -20.66 -6.56
N VAL A 14 36.55 -20.65 -7.78
CA VAL A 14 35.12 -20.92 -8.11
C VAL A 14 34.96 -22.32 -8.69
N LEU A 15 35.89 -22.74 -9.57
CA LEU A 15 35.84 -24.02 -10.23
C LEU A 15 37.24 -24.59 -10.32
N THR A 16 37.41 -25.89 -10.09
CA THR A 16 38.60 -26.63 -10.34
C THR A 16 38.33 -27.85 -11.23
N VAL A 17 39.10 -28.02 -12.30
CA VAL A 17 39.07 -29.21 -13.16
C VAL A 17 40.43 -29.86 -13.12
N THR A 18 40.48 -31.12 -12.72
CA THR A 18 41.69 -31.94 -12.66
C THR A 18 41.58 -33.06 -13.68
N LEU A 19 42.61 -33.22 -14.52
CA LEU A 19 42.73 -34.30 -15.50
C LEU A 19 43.78 -35.31 -15.02
N ASP A 20 43.38 -36.57 -14.84
CA ASP A 20 44.25 -37.66 -14.45
C ASP A 20 44.97 -38.26 -15.67
N LEU A 21 46.11 -38.92 -15.40
CA LEU A 21 46.91 -39.52 -16.48
C LEU A 21 46.24 -40.76 -17.12
N ASP A 22 45.22 -41.30 -16.51
CA ASP A 22 44.39 -42.40 -17.04
C ASP A 22 43.23 -41.91 -17.91
N GLY A 23 43.15 -40.58 -18.18
CA GLY A 23 42.13 -39.95 -19.00
C GLY A 23 40.81 -39.63 -18.26
N LYS A 24 40.77 -39.84 -16.94
CA LYS A 24 39.65 -39.39 -16.13
C LYS A 24 39.80 -37.92 -15.77
N TYR A 25 38.68 -37.25 -15.52
CA TYR A 25 38.69 -35.86 -15.01
C TYR A 25 37.71 -35.69 -13.87
N HIS A 26 38.05 -34.79 -12.98
CA HIS A 26 37.25 -34.42 -11.83
C HIS A 26 36.94 -32.94 -11.89
N VAL A 27 35.64 -32.60 -11.71
CA VAL A 27 35.14 -31.21 -11.66
C VAL A 27 34.68 -30.93 -10.26
N LYS A 28 35.16 -29.84 -9.68
CA LYS A 28 34.74 -29.35 -8.38
C LYS A 28 34.29 -27.89 -8.52
N LEU A 29 33.02 -27.61 -8.20
CA LEU A 29 32.49 -26.27 -8.14
C LEU A 29 32.48 -25.81 -6.67
N ASP A 30 33.24 -24.74 -6.37
CA ASP A 30 33.45 -24.18 -5.03
C ASP A 30 32.69 -22.86 -4.80
N GLY A 31 32.09 -22.28 -5.84
CA GLY A 31 31.34 -21.03 -5.79
C GLY A 31 30.29 -20.98 -6.87
N VAL A 32 29.49 -19.92 -6.86
CA VAL A 32 28.49 -19.63 -7.91
C VAL A 32 29.16 -19.10 -9.16
N LEU A 33 28.57 -19.36 -10.30
CA LEU A 33 28.93 -18.81 -11.60
C LEU A 33 27.70 -18.13 -12.15
N ASP A 34 27.77 -16.81 -12.31
CA ASP A 34 26.69 -16.04 -12.89
C ASP A 34 26.42 -16.52 -14.33
N GLN A 35 25.17 -16.80 -14.63
CA GLN A 35 24.74 -17.18 -15.97
C GLN A 35 24.52 -15.91 -16.80
N PRO A 36 24.69 -15.96 -18.13
CA PRO A 36 24.27 -14.84 -18.97
C PRO A 36 22.77 -14.57 -18.81
N VAL A 37 22.39 -13.31 -18.64
CA VAL A 37 20.99 -12.90 -18.43
C VAL A 37 20.03 -13.58 -19.42
N GLY A 38 19.02 -14.25 -18.88
CA GLY A 38 18.03 -15.01 -19.64
C GLY A 38 18.47 -16.41 -20.06
N THR A 39 19.54 -16.93 -19.49
CA THR A 39 19.96 -18.32 -19.65
C THR A 39 20.08 -18.98 -18.27
N ASN A 40 19.81 -20.27 -18.18
CA ASN A 40 19.88 -21.04 -16.94
C ASN A 40 21.06 -21.99 -16.94
N SER A 41 22.08 -21.73 -17.73
CA SER A 41 23.32 -22.52 -17.73
C SER A 41 24.46 -21.83 -18.48
N VAL A 42 25.68 -22.15 -18.03
CA VAL A 42 26.92 -21.83 -18.76
C VAL A 42 27.61 -23.14 -19.19
N ASN A 43 28.19 -23.16 -20.42
CA ASN A 43 28.92 -24.29 -20.95
C ASN A 43 30.39 -23.93 -21.10
N LEU A 44 31.24 -24.72 -20.46
CA LEU A 44 32.69 -24.60 -20.55
C LEU A 44 33.22 -25.70 -21.48
N GLY A 45 33.86 -25.29 -22.58
CA GLY A 45 34.55 -26.21 -23.50
C GLY A 45 36.07 -26.19 -23.26
N LEU A 46 36.62 -27.19 -22.58
CA LEU A 46 38.02 -27.28 -22.28
C LEU A 46 38.73 -28.19 -23.29
N GLN A 47 39.77 -27.66 -23.95
CA GLN A 47 40.55 -28.43 -24.92
C GLN A 47 41.62 -29.30 -24.18
N VAL A 48 41.68 -30.56 -24.57
CA VAL A 48 42.68 -31.51 -24.07
C VAL A 48 43.46 -32.12 -25.22
N GLN A 49 44.76 -32.35 -24.99
CA GLN A 49 45.64 -32.96 -25.95
C GLN A 49 46.68 -33.82 -25.24
N GLY A 50 47.03 -34.96 -25.81
CA GLY A 50 48.12 -35.81 -25.37
C GLY A 50 49.34 -35.72 -26.30
N THR A 51 50.52 -36.07 -25.79
CA THR A 51 51.75 -36.18 -26.56
C THR A 51 52.38 -37.50 -26.20
N ASP A 52 52.87 -38.27 -27.18
CA ASP A 52 53.60 -39.52 -26.94
C ASP A 52 55.08 -39.30 -26.63
N PHE A 53 55.84 -40.41 -26.48
CA PHE A 53 57.22 -40.34 -26.03
C PHE A 53 58.17 -39.76 -27.08
N ASP A 54 57.86 -39.80 -28.37
CA ASP A 54 58.68 -39.24 -29.45
C ASP A 54 58.23 -37.84 -29.88
N GLY A 55 57.16 -37.32 -29.24
CA GLY A 55 56.72 -35.93 -29.34
C GLY A 55 55.55 -35.72 -30.25
N ASP A 56 54.95 -36.77 -30.79
CA ASP A 56 53.79 -36.67 -31.65
C ASP A 56 52.52 -36.32 -30.83
N GLN A 57 51.75 -35.33 -31.35
CA GLN A 57 50.57 -34.85 -30.64
C GLN A 57 49.29 -35.54 -31.14
N SER A 58 48.40 -35.86 -30.22
CA SER A 58 47.06 -36.30 -30.56
C SER A 58 46.23 -35.16 -31.17
N ASN A 59 45.13 -35.50 -31.78
CA ASN A 59 44.07 -34.51 -32.08
C ASN A 59 43.59 -33.88 -30.77
N LEU A 60 42.98 -32.67 -30.87
CA LEU A 60 42.31 -32.00 -29.75
C LEU A 60 41.03 -32.71 -29.40
N GLY A 61 40.83 -33.03 -28.15
CA GLY A 61 39.53 -33.39 -27.57
C GLY A 61 38.91 -32.21 -26.85
N THR A 62 37.57 -32.18 -26.73
CA THR A 62 36.86 -31.15 -25.98
C THR A 62 36.09 -31.77 -24.82
N LEU A 63 36.40 -31.34 -23.60
CA LEU A 63 35.64 -31.59 -22.41
C LEU A 63 34.51 -30.53 -22.30
N ASN A 64 33.29 -30.94 -22.36
CA ASN A 64 32.13 -30.04 -22.18
C ASN A 64 31.63 -30.18 -20.75
N ILE A 65 31.66 -29.10 -20.00
CA ILE A 65 31.11 -29.01 -18.64
C ILE A 65 29.97 -28.02 -18.68
N GLN A 66 28.77 -28.48 -18.40
CA GLN A 66 27.57 -27.62 -18.22
C GLN A 66 27.39 -27.36 -16.75
N ILE A 67 27.27 -26.09 -16.37
CA ILE A 67 26.94 -25.65 -15.04
C ILE A 67 25.56 -24.99 -15.17
N THR A 68 24.57 -25.53 -14.48
CA THR A 68 23.21 -25.01 -14.46
C THR A 68 23.04 -24.07 -13.28
N ASP A 69 22.18 -23.08 -13.47
CA ASP A 69 21.76 -22.20 -12.39
C ASP A 69 21.12 -23.01 -11.24
N GLY A 70 21.20 -22.43 -10.05
CA GLY A 70 20.78 -23.05 -8.81
C GLY A 70 19.34 -22.70 -8.40
N VAL A 71 19.19 -22.28 -7.17
CA VAL A 71 17.90 -21.95 -6.55
C VAL A 71 17.68 -20.45 -6.59
N LEU A 72 16.52 -20.01 -7.07
CA LEU A 72 16.09 -18.61 -7.05
C LEU A 72 15.93 -18.09 -5.60
N PRO A 73 16.12 -16.78 -5.37
CA PRO A 73 15.76 -16.19 -4.09
C PRO A 73 14.28 -16.39 -3.82
N GLN A 74 13.90 -16.42 -2.54
CA GLN A 74 12.50 -16.54 -2.11
C GLN A 74 12.14 -15.37 -1.21
N VAL A 75 10.90 -14.92 -1.29
CA VAL A 75 10.36 -13.87 -0.44
C VAL A 75 8.87 -14.09 -0.20
N ASP A 76 8.47 -14.04 1.06
CA ASP A 76 7.07 -14.15 1.43
C ASP A 76 6.33 -12.82 1.20
N PRO A 77 5.03 -12.86 0.86
CA PRO A 77 4.21 -11.64 0.84
C PRO A 77 4.04 -11.10 2.26
N VAL A 78 4.07 -9.78 2.38
CA VAL A 78 3.86 -9.07 3.64
C VAL A 78 2.43 -8.55 3.71
N SER A 79 1.77 -8.76 4.86
CA SER A 79 0.43 -8.23 5.14
C SER A 79 0.42 -7.53 6.49
N LEU A 80 0.08 -6.25 6.47
CA LEU A 80 0.03 -5.37 7.63
C LEU A 80 -1.39 -4.84 7.80
N THR A 81 -1.73 -4.45 9.02
CA THR A 81 -2.97 -3.77 9.36
C THR A 81 -2.68 -2.50 10.14
N LEU A 82 -3.44 -1.45 9.88
CA LEU A 82 -3.40 -0.18 10.57
C LEU A 82 -4.84 0.31 10.74
N THR A 83 -5.17 0.83 11.92
CA THR A 83 -6.45 1.53 12.14
C THR A 83 -6.16 3.02 12.23
N GLU A 84 -6.94 3.83 11.56
CA GLU A 84 -6.76 5.27 11.51
C GLU A 84 -6.93 5.91 12.89
N ASP A 85 -6.08 6.89 13.19
CA ASP A 85 -6.16 7.65 14.44
C ASP A 85 -7.41 8.54 14.44
N SER A 86 -8.16 8.51 15.52
CA SER A 86 -9.41 9.26 15.68
C SER A 86 -9.26 10.79 15.67
N ASN A 87 -8.04 11.30 15.81
CA ASN A 87 -7.81 12.75 15.91
C ASN A 87 -6.72 13.30 14.99
N TRP A 88 -6.07 12.45 14.17
CA TRP A 88 -4.97 12.84 13.26
C TRP A 88 -3.95 13.79 13.88
N SER A 89 -3.52 13.48 15.10
CA SER A 89 -2.54 14.30 15.82
C SER A 89 -1.12 14.15 15.27
N ALA A 90 -0.83 13.03 14.60
CA ALA A 90 0.46 12.74 13.98
C ALA A 90 0.31 11.66 12.89
N ALA A 91 1.29 11.61 11.99
CA ALA A 91 1.40 10.52 11.02
C ALA A 91 1.58 9.17 11.71
N GLN A 92 0.92 8.13 11.19
CA GLN A 92 1.03 6.76 11.68
C GLN A 92 2.04 5.99 10.84
N THR A 93 2.94 5.25 11.48
CA THR A 93 4.02 4.55 10.77
C THR A 93 4.07 3.08 11.16
N LEU A 94 4.23 2.22 10.14
CA LEU A 94 4.54 0.80 10.26
C LEU A 94 5.88 0.54 9.57
N SER A 95 6.72 -0.31 10.15
CA SER A 95 7.99 -0.72 9.54
C SER A 95 8.32 -2.17 9.87
N GLY A 96 9.17 -2.77 9.05
CA GLY A 96 9.65 -4.13 9.24
C GLY A 96 10.59 -4.53 8.10
N ASP A 97 10.91 -5.80 8.06
CA ASP A 97 11.82 -6.37 7.08
C ASP A 97 11.10 -7.47 6.28
N LEU A 98 11.44 -7.57 4.99
CA LEU A 98 11.02 -8.67 4.14
C LEU A 98 11.68 -9.97 4.62
N ASN A 99 10.93 -11.06 4.65
CA ASN A 99 11.50 -12.38 4.91
C ASN A 99 12.09 -12.94 3.60
N ILE A 100 13.37 -12.64 3.37
CA ILE A 100 14.11 -13.02 2.16
C ILE A 100 15.02 -14.20 2.47
N THR A 101 14.87 -15.28 1.70
CA THR A 101 15.84 -16.37 1.66
C THR A 101 16.67 -16.21 0.38
N ALA A 102 17.98 -16.09 0.53
CA ALA A 102 18.89 -16.00 -0.60
C ALA A 102 18.84 -17.29 -1.43
N GLY A 103 18.94 -17.13 -2.75
CA GLY A 103 19.13 -18.22 -3.69
C GLY A 103 20.56 -18.69 -3.76
N SER A 104 20.94 -19.25 -4.89
CA SER A 104 22.34 -19.61 -5.21
C SER A 104 23.17 -18.35 -5.43
N ASP A 105 22.59 -17.34 -6.03
CA ASP A 105 23.21 -16.08 -6.39
C ASP A 105 22.86 -14.96 -5.41
N PRO A 106 23.80 -14.00 -5.18
CA PRO A 106 23.55 -12.88 -4.29
C PRO A 106 22.50 -11.94 -4.87
N LEU A 107 21.65 -11.35 -4.01
CA LEU A 107 20.72 -10.31 -4.42
C LEU A 107 21.48 -9.09 -4.96
N ALA A 108 21.07 -8.62 -6.13
CA ALA A 108 21.58 -7.42 -6.78
C ALA A 108 20.67 -6.22 -6.62
N ASN A 109 19.34 -6.44 -6.61
CA ASN A 109 18.38 -5.34 -6.52
C ASN A 109 17.05 -5.76 -5.89
N ILE A 110 16.45 -4.83 -5.17
CA ILE A 110 15.06 -4.87 -4.70
C ILE A 110 14.38 -3.59 -5.18
N SER A 111 13.26 -3.69 -5.88
CA SER A 111 12.55 -2.52 -6.38
C SER A 111 11.05 -2.71 -6.42
N PHE A 112 10.29 -1.62 -6.24
CA PHE A 112 8.88 -1.64 -6.56
C PHE A 112 8.66 -1.82 -8.06
N ASP A 113 7.59 -2.53 -8.41
CA ASP A 113 7.17 -2.70 -9.79
C ASP A 113 6.72 -1.34 -10.38
N ALA A 114 7.03 -1.11 -11.66
CA ALA A 114 6.67 0.14 -12.32
C ALA A 114 5.15 0.33 -12.47
N SER A 115 4.39 -0.76 -12.49
CA SER A 115 2.92 -0.76 -12.51
C SER A 115 2.37 -1.25 -11.19
N GLN A 116 1.50 -0.46 -10.57
CA GLN A 116 0.93 -0.73 -9.25
C GLN A 116 -0.62 -0.76 -9.33
N PRO A 117 -1.21 -1.82 -9.92
CA PRO A 117 -2.68 -1.90 -10.06
C PRO A 117 -3.40 -1.97 -8.70
N GLY A 118 -2.75 -2.46 -7.65
CA GLY A 118 -3.29 -2.55 -6.30
C GLY A 118 -3.35 -1.22 -5.54
N LEU A 119 -2.96 -0.10 -6.17
CA LEU A 119 -3.04 1.26 -5.62
C LEU A 119 -4.10 2.12 -6.33
N GLN A 120 -4.87 1.52 -7.25
CA GLN A 120 -5.91 2.25 -7.98
C GLN A 120 -7.18 2.41 -7.16
N GLY A 121 -7.86 3.55 -7.36
CA GLY A 121 -9.17 3.80 -6.77
C GLY A 121 -9.16 4.26 -5.31
N LEU A 122 -7.98 4.54 -4.74
CA LEU A 122 -7.87 5.13 -3.41
C LEU A 122 -8.38 6.58 -3.43
N THR A 123 -9.12 6.96 -2.40
CA THR A 123 -9.60 8.33 -2.17
C THR A 123 -9.26 8.79 -0.75
N SER A 124 -9.21 10.11 -0.56
CA SER A 124 -8.99 10.77 0.73
C SER A 124 -9.74 12.10 0.74
N GLY A 125 -10.65 12.29 1.68
CA GLY A 125 -11.53 13.47 1.75
C GLY A 125 -12.40 13.62 0.50
N GLY A 126 -12.90 12.53 -0.07
CA GLY A 126 -13.70 12.49 -1.29
C GLY A 126 -12.95 12.76 -2.59
N GLN A 127 -11.61 12.87 -2.54
CA GLN A 127 -10.78 13.18 -3.71
C GLN A 127 -9.88 12.01 -4.09
N PRO A 128 -9.64 11.76 -5.39
CA PRO A 128 -8.76 10.69 -5.85
C PRO A 128 -7.32 10.89 -5.36
N VAL A 129 -6.70 9.82 -4.86
CA VAL A 129 -5.28 9.80 -4.52
C VAL A 129 -4.46 9.59 -5.80
N VAL A 130 -3.55 10.51 -6.07
CA VAL A 130 -2.60 10.43 -7.19
C VAL A 130 -1.35 9.68 -6.72
N ILE A 131 -1.04 8.56 -7.38
CA ILE A 131 0.11 7.72 -7.06
C ILE A 131 1.34 8.16 -7.84
N SER A 132 2.47 8.27 -7.15
CA SER A 132 3.80 8.52 -7.70
C SER A 132 4.76 7.44 -7.26
N ILE A 133 5.60 6.94 -8.20
CA ILE A 133 6.66 5.98 -7.94
C ILE A 133 7.98 6.62 -8.32
N SER A 134 8.93 6.66 -7.39
CA SER A 134 10.26 7.22 -7.61
C SER A 134 11.31 6.34 -6.92
N GLY A 135 12.10 5.60 -7.70
CA GLY A 135 13.02 4.61 -7.16
C GLY A 135 12.31 3.59 -6.28
N ASN A 136 12.77 3.43 -5.06
CA ASN A 136 12.18 2.54 -4.05
C ASN A 136 11.21 3.27 -3.10
N SER A 137 10.48 4.25 -3.61
CA SER A 137 9.44 4.98 -2.88
C SER A 137 8.16 5.07 -3.70
N ILE A 138 7.05 4.75 -3.08
CA ILE A 138 5.69 5.00 -3.57
C ILE A 138 5.07 6.05 -2.67
N SER A 139 4.43 7.05 -3.24
CA SER A 139 3.64 8.04 -2.51
C SER A 139 2.27 8.22 -3.13
N GLY A 140 1.27 8.47 -2.27
CA GLY A 140 -0.06 8.88 -2.66
C GLY A 140 -0.31 10.30 -2.19
N ALA A 141 -0.87 11.16 -3.04
CA ALA A 141 -1.14 12.55 -2.69
C ALA A 141 -2.51 13.01 -3.20
N VAL A 142 -3.16 13.93 -2.47
CA VAL A 142 -4.37 14.66 -2.86
C VAL A 142 -4.07 16.14 -2.83
N ASN A 143 -4.34 16.85 -3.93
CA ASN A 143 -4.08 18.29 -4.06
C ASN A 143 -2.65 18.70 -3.67
N GLY A 144 -1.66 17.84 -3.93
CA GLY A 144 -0.26 18.06 -3.58
C GLY A 144 0.10 17.78 -2.11
N GLN A 145 -0.87 17.42 -1.27
CA GLN A 145 -0.64 16.98 0.11
C GLN A 145 -0.41 15.47 0.14
N ASN A 146 0.63 15.04 0.83
CA ASN A 146 0.98 13.62 0.94
C ASN A 146 -0.02 12.91 1.87
N VAL A 147 -0.69 11.88 1.34
CA VAL A 147 -1.62 11.00 2.07
C VAL A 147 -0.86 9.83 2.67
N PHE A 148 -0.02 9.17 1.89
CA PHE A 148 0.85 8.09 2.39
C PHE A 148 2.18 8.01 1.63
N THR A 149 3.14 7.37 2.27
CA THR A 149 4.43 6.99 1.66
C THR A 149 4.77 5.55 2.04
N LEU A 150 5.26 4.79 1.08
CA LEU A 150 5.81 3.46 1.29
C LEU A 150 7.22 3.43 0.69
N THR A 151 8.21 3.09 1.50
CA THR A 151 9.61 2.94 1.06
C THR A 151 10.10 1.52 1.28
N LEU A 152 11.02 1.08 0.44
CA LEU A 152 11.66 -0.24 0.50
C LEU A 152 13.13 -0.09 0.16
N ASP A 153 14.03 -0.46 1.06
CA ASP A 153 15.47 -0.36 0.82
C ASP A 153 16.05 -1.65 0.20
N GLN A 154 17.34 -1.59 -0.17
CA GLN A 154 18.06 -2.71 -0.80
C GLN A 154 18.37 -3.88 0.17
N ARG A 155 18.04 -3.75 1.45
CA ARG A 155 18.15 -4.81 2.46
C ARG A 155 16.81 -5.47 2.74
N GLY A 156 15.72 -4.96 2.11
CA GLY A 156 14.37 -5.43 2.34
C GLY A 156 13.67 -4.74 3.51
N HIS A 157 14.25 -3.67 4.09
CA HIS A 157 13.57 -2.88 5.11
C HIS A 157 12.51 -1.99 4.47
N TYR A 158 11.28 -2.06 4.97
CA TYR A 158 10.17 -1.23 4.51
C TYR A 158 9.67 -0.31 5.61
N VAL A 159 9.20 0.88 5.19
CA VAL A 159 8.51 1.84 6.05
C VAL A 159 7.27 2.33 5.31
N PHE A 160 6.11 2.13 5.93
CA PHE A 160 4.84 2.71 5.51
C PHE A 160 4.46 3.83 6.46
N THR A 161 4.10 4.99 5.94
CA THR A 161 3.63 6.14 6.72
C THR A 161 2.31 6.65 6.14
N LEU A 162 1.27 6.70 6.96
CA LEU A 162 -0.01 7.29 6.65
C LEU A 162 -0.06 8.69 7.27
N ASN A 163 -0.22 9.73 6.44
CA ASN A 163 -0.21 11.14 6.86
C ASN A 163 -1.62 11.75 6.91
N GLN A 164 -2.57 11.18 6.17
CA GLN A 164 -3.97 11.60 6.12
C GLN A 164 -4.87 10.38 5.97
N PRO A 165 -6.16 10.45 6.38
CA PRO A 165 -7.08 9.35 6.25
C PRO A 165 -7.31 8.99 4.79
N LEU A 166 -7.63 7.72 4.57
CA LEU A 166 -8.19 7.22 3.32
C LEU A 166 -9.68 7.00 3.51
N ASP A 167 -10.47 7.34 2.51
CA ASP A 167 -11.90 7.08 2.57
C ASP A 167 -12.14 5.55 2.50
N GLN A 168 -12.69 4.98 3.56
CA GLN A 168 -13.15 3.60 3.60
C GLN A 168 -14.65 3.57 3.29
N GLY A 169 -15.08 2.55 2.59
CA GLY A 169 -16.50 2.26 2.40
C GLY A 169 -17.01 1.28 3.46
N SER A 170 -17.53 0.15 3.01
CA SER A 170 -17.93 -0.96 3.90
C SER A 170 -16.81 -1.92 4.26
N ALA A 171 -15.60 -1.70 3.76
CA ALA A 171 -14.41 -2.53 3.96
C ALA A 171 -13.18 -1.64 4.07
N ASP A 172 -12.12 -2.17 4.70
CA ASP A 172 -10.82 -1.51 4.83
C ASP A 172 -10.27 -1.06 3.48
N SER A 173 -9.61 0.08 3.44
CA SER A 173 -8.82 0.49 2.28
C SER A 173 -7.55 -0.35 2.19
N LEU A 174 -7.29 -0.94 1.02
CA LEU A 174 -6.15 -1.83 0.81
C LEU A 174 -5.11 -1.17 -0.08
N ILE A 175 -3.95 -0.85 0.50
CA ILE A 175 -2.73 -0.50 -0.23
C ILE A 175 -1.99 -1.80 -0.52
N LYS A 176 -1.84 -2.16 -1.81
CA LYS A 176 -1.13 -3.36 -2.24
C LYS A 176 -0.06 -3.01 -3.26
N ALA A 177 1.19 -3.04 -2.82
CA ALA A 177 2.36 -2.72 -3.64
C ALA A 177 3.08 -3.99 -4.08
N GLY A 178 3.28 -4.15 -5.39
CA GLY A 178 4.13 -5.17 -5.97
C GLY A 178 5.60 -4.76 -5.93
N PHE A 179 6.47 -5.71 -5.65
CA PHE A 179 7.91 -5.50 -5.73
C PHE A 179 8.62 -6.75 -6.29
N THR A 180 9.81 -6.55 -6.82
CA THR A 180 10.62 -7.58 -7.45
C THR A 180 12.03 -7.60 -6.86
N LEU A 181 12.48 -8.81 -6.48
CA LEU A 181 13.89 -9.13 -6.20
C LEU A 181 14.56 -9.50 -7.51
N THR A 182 15.81 -9.07 -7.70
CA THR A 182 16.65 -9.48 -8.82
C THR A 182 18.00 -9.88 -8.25
N ASP A 183 18.54 -11.04 -8.63
CA ASP A 183 19.86 -11.49 -8.23
C ASP A 183 20.98 -11.03 -9.17
N SER A 184 22.20 -11.51 -8.97
CA SER A 184 23.38 -10.99 -9.67
C SER A 184 23.43 -11.33 -11.15
N ASP A 185 22.80 -12.40 -11.60
CA ASP A 185 22.71 -12.81 -13.01
C ASP A 185 21.39 -12.41 -13.68
N GLY A 186 20.48 -11.77 -12.93
CA GLY A 186 19.30 -11.10 -13.46
C GLY A 186 18.00 -11.89 -13.32
N ASP A 187 17.99 -12.98 -12.60
CA ASP A 187 16.80 -13.75 -12.30
C ASP A 187 15.90 -13.01 -11.31
N LYS A 188 14.60 -13.21 -11.46
CA LYS A 188 13.60 -12.36 -10.79
C LYS A 188 12.56 -13.15 -10.03
N VAL A 189 12.23 -12.66 -8.83
CA VAL A 189 11.11 -13.14 -8.01
C VAL A 189 10.28 -11.96 -7.56
N SER A 190 8.97 -12.01 -7.82
CA SER A 190 8.05 -10.94 -7.42
C SER A 190 7.20 -11.34 -6.22
N SER A 191 6.87 -10.36 -5.38
CA SER A 191 5.98 -10.52 -4.23
C SER A 191 5.18 -9.24 -3.99
N THR A 192 4.43 -9.19 -2.89
CA THR A 192 3.58 -8.04 -2.56
C THR A 192 3.71 -7.63 -1.09
N LEU A 193 3.66 -6.32 -0.86
CA LEU A 193 3.49 -5.72 0.44
C LEU A 193 2.11 -5.09 0.49
N SER A 194 1.29 -5.52 1.44
CA SER A 194 -0.09 -5.07 1.59
C SER A 194 -0.30 -4.43 2.95
N VAL A 195 -1.00 -3.29 2.99
CA VAL A 195 -1.43 -2.62 4.21
C VAL A 195 -2.95 -2.45 4.14
N ALA A 196 -3.67 -3.12 5.01
CA ALA A 196 -5.10 -2.91 5.20
C ALA A 196 -5.29 -1.76 6.21
N ILE A 197 -5.99 -0.72 5.81
CA ILE A 197 -6.25 0.46 6.61
C ILE A 197 -7.72 0.47 6.97
N GLY A 198 -8.01 0.19 8.24
CA GLY A 198 -9.34 0.21 8.81
C GLY A 198 -9.76 1.60 9.22
N ASP A 199 -11.06 1.86 9.08
CA ASP A 199 -11.70 3.08 9.58
C ASP A 199 -11.51 3.19 11.10
N GLY A 200 -11.33 4.41 11.57
CA GLY A 200 -11.14 4.73 12.97
C GLY A 200 -12.46 5.12 13.66
N ALA A 201 -12.52 6.34 14.19
CA ALA A 201 -13.68 6.80 14.94
C ALA A 201 -14.71 7.52 14.05
N ASN A 202 -15.98 7.24 14.27
CA ASN A 202 -17.08 7.94 13.62
C ASN A 202 -17.21 9.40 14.12
N PRO A 203 -17.82 10.31 13.33
CA PRO A 203 -18.13 11.66 13.79
C PRO A 203 -19.13 11.63 14.96
N VAL A 204 -18.98 12.57 15.89
CA VAL A 204 -19.81 12.67 17.10
C VAL A 204 -20.33 14.09 17.28
N ILE A 205 -21.64 14.22 17.49
CA ILE A 205 -22.27 15.47 17.89
C ILE A 205 -22.29 15.52 19.43
N SER A 206 -21.75 16.60 19.99
CA SER A 206 -21.66 16.80 21.43
C SER A 206 -21.92 18.25 21.82
N ALA A 207 -21.96 18.51 23.13
CA ALA A 207 -22.14 19.86 23.70
C ALA A 207 -23.33 20.62 23.07
N VAL A 208 -24.45 19.92 22.85
CA VAL A 208 -25.68 20.54 22.34
C VAL A 208 -26.25 21.47 23.41
N THR A 209 -26.32 22.76 23.10
CA THR A 209 -26.96 23.76 23.98
C THR A 209 -28.40 23.99 23.56
N GLY A 210 -29.29 24.02 24.53
CA GLY A 210 -30.68 24.42 24.30
C GLY A 210 -30.85 25.94 24.32
N THR A 211 -31.97 26.41 23.83
CA THR A 211 -32.40 27.80 23.98
C THR A 211 -33.86 27.83 24.48
N SER A 212 -34.24 28.92 25.08
CA SER A 212 -35.65 29.18 25.42
C SER A 212 -36.13 30.45 24.72
N LEU A 213 -37.29 30.40 24.17
CA LEU A 213 -37.94 31.54 23.51
C LEU A 213 -39.21 31.87 24.29
N THR A 214 -39.50 33.17 24.42
CA THR A 214 -40.78 33.63 24.95
C THR A 214 -41.59 34.19 23.78
N GLU A 215 -42.80 33.72 23.62
CA GLU A 215 -43.69 34.19 22.55
C GLU A 215 -43.89 35.72 22.67
N SER A 216 -43.86 36.38 21.51
CA SER A 216 -44.19 37.79 21.39
C SER A 216 -45.70 37.98 21.26
N ASN A 217 -46.19 39.23 21.34
CA ASN A 217 -47.58 39.53 21.06
C ASN A 217 -47.92 39.26 19.59
N GLN A 218 -49.18 38.99 19.33
CA GLN A 218 -49.67 38.76 17.98
C GLN A 218 -49.42 40.01 17.08
N GLY A 219 -48.71 39.79 15.98
CA GLY A 219 -48.34 40.85 15.05
C GLY A 219 -46.95 41.48 15.28
N ASP A 220 -46.24 41.08 16.33
CA ASP A 220 -44.82 41.47 16.55
C ASP A 220 -43.89 40.70 15.61
N ALA A 221 -42.62 41.14 15.58
CA ALA A 221 -41.60 40.44 14.84
C ALA A 221 -41.31 39.04 15.39
N ALA A 222 -40.84 38.15 14.54
CA ALA A 222 -40.46 36.79 14.95
C ALA A 222 -39.39 36.81 16.06
N VAL A 223 -39.51 35.92 17.03
CA VAL A 223 -38.53 35.72 18.09
C VAL A 223 -37.46 34.73 17.60
N VAL A 224 -36.21 35.13 17.68
CA VAL A 224 -35.03 34.33 17.20
C VAL A 224 -34.25 33.84 18.40
N GLY A 225 -33.92 32.56 18.42
CA GLY A 225 -33.01 31.96 19.37
C GLY A 225 -31.81 31.29 18.65
N ASN A 226 -30.67 31.38 19.27
CA ASN A 226 -29.46 30.74 18.77
C ASN A 226 -29.08 29.54 19.64
N MET A 227 -28.73 28.46 19.00
CA MET A 227 -28.21 27.23 19.62
C MET A 227 -26.87 26.87 18.99
N SER A 228 -26.06 26.11 19.69
CA SER A 228 -24.81 25.59 19.18
C SER A 228 -24.60 24.14 19.61
N PHE A 229 -23.84 23.43 18.81
CA PHE A 229 -23.32 22.10 19.14
C PHE A 229 -21.91 21.97 18.58
N THR A 230 -21.18 21.01 19.09
CA THR A 230 -19.84 20.67 18.58
C THR A 230 -19.94 19.38 17.78
N VAL A 231 -19.34 19.37 16.60
CA VAL A 231 -19.16 18.16 15.80
C VAL A 231 -17.68 17.78 15.83
N SER A 232 -17.39 16.59 16.34
CA SER A 232 -16.09 15.94 16.14
C SER A 232 -16.17 15.18 14.82
N HIS A 233 -15.19 15.36 13.95
CA HIS A 233 -15.18 14.73 12.63
C HIS A 233 -14.78 13.23 12.67
N GLY A 234 -14.26 12.72 13.80
CA GLY A 234 -13.74 11.34 13.84
C GLY A 234 -12.38 11.22 13.14
N SER A 235 -12.18 10.11 12.49
CA SER A 235 -10.94 9.84 11.74
C SER A 235 -10.90 10.56 10.40
N ASP A 236 -12.05 10.68 9.73
CA ASP A 236 -12.17 11.32 8.44
C ASP A 236 -12.64 12.77 8.53
N ALA A 237 -12.38 13.52 7.47
CA ALA A 237 -12.94 14.86 7.36
C ALA A 237 -14.48 14.80 7.27
N LEU A 238 -15.14 15.64 8.05
CA LEU A 238 -16.60 15.74 7.98
C LEU A 238 -17.05 16.27 6.61
N ASP A 239 -17.92 15.55 5.93
CA ASP A 239 -18.67 16.11 4.82
C ASP A 239 -19.69 17.12 5.37
N GLN A 240 -19.35 18.41 5.30
CA GLN A 240 -20.19 19.49 5.83
C GLN A 240 -21.54 19.56 5.14
N SER A 241 -21.67 19.05 3.91
CA SER A 241 -22.94 18.99 3.18
C SER A 241 -23.88 17.89 3.71
N SER A 242 -23.34 16.95 4.48
CA SER A 242 -24.11 15.84 5.08
C SER A 242 -24.81 16.23 6.38
N LEU A 243 -24.43 17.35 7.01
CA LEU A 243 -25.04 17.81 8.26
C LEU A 243 -26.46 18.33 7.98
N ARG A 244 -27.44 17.61 8.48
CA ARG A 244 -28.88 17.90 8.22
C ARG A 244 -29.75 17.47 9.38
N PHE A 245 -30.97 17.99 9.43
CA PHE A 245 -31.97 17.49 10.34
C PHE A 245 -32.48 16.09 9.93
N ASP A 246 -32.61 15.19 10.89
CA ASP A 246 -33.32 13.93 10.68
C ASP A 246 -34.83 14.19 10.74
N ILE A 247 -35.44 14.49 9.57
CA ILE A 247 -36.86 14.85 9.48
C ILE A 247 -37.77 13.71 9.93
N ALA A 248 -37.39 12.44 9.70
CA ALA A 248 -38.20 11.31 10.10
C ALA A 248 -38.28 11.18 11.62
N ALA A 249 -37.12 11.34 12.30
CA ALA A 249 -37.07 11.35 13.76
C ALA A 249 -37.85 12.55 14.35
N ILE A 250 -37.74 13.75 13.74
CA ILE A 250 -38.46 14.95 14.15
C ILE A 250 -39.96 14.75 14.01
N GLN A 251 -40.46 14.31 12.86
CA GLN A 251 -41.86 14.04 12.62
C GLN A 251 -42.40 13.00 13.60
N SER A 252 -41.70 11.90 13.79
CA SER A 252 -42.09 10.86 14.75
C SER A 252 -42.23 11.38 16.19
N SER A 253 -41.37 12.34 16.56
CA SER A 253 -41.33 12.85 17.94
C SER A 253 -42.22 14.06 18.17
N LEU A 254 -42.50 14.90 17.18
CA LEU A 254 -43.13 16.22 17.33
C LEU A 254 -44.47 16.39 16.60
N ASP A 255 -44.70 15.71 15.49
CA ASP A 255 -45.95 15.86 14.73
C ASP A 255 -47.19 15.53 15.58
N GLY A 256 -48.18 16.37 15.47
CA GLY A 256 -49.44 16.26 16.23
C GLY A 256 -49.36 16.63 17.71
N LYS A 257 -48.19 16.99 18.23
CA LYS A 257 -48.01 17.41 19.64
C LYS A 257 -48.21 18.92 19.84
N TYR A 258 -48.06 19.68 18.79
CA TYR A 258 -48.12 21.15 18.85
C TYR A 258 -49.16 21.70 17.91
N SER A 259 -49.78 22.83 18.31
CA SER A 259 -50.72 23.56 17.51
C SER A 259 -50.45 25.06 17.60
N SER A 260 -50.78 25.79 16.56
CA SER A 260 -50.78 27.25 16.51
C SER A 260 -52.19 27.73 16.09
N HIS A 261 -52.77 28.64 16.85
CA HIS A 261 -54.14 29.14 16.63
C HIS A 261 -55.20 28.00 16.51
N GLY A 262 -54.99 26.92 17.25
CA GLY A 262 -55.86 25.74 17.19
C GLY A 262 -55.61 24.79 16.02
N SER A 263 -54.73 25.13 15.10
CA SER A 263 -54.32 24.28 13.96
C SER A 263 -53.07 23.47 14.27
N PRO A 264 -53.02 22.14 13.99
CA PRO A 264 -51.83 21.33 14.20
C PRO A 264 -50.66 21.86 13.38
N VAL A 265 -49.44 21.78 13.99
CA VAL A 265 -48.16 22.06 13.32
C VAL A 265 -47.55 20.74 12.87
N THR A 266 -47.11 20.70 11.64
CA THR A 266 -46.37 19.59 11.06
C THR A 266 -44.94 20.04 10.68
N PHE A 267 -43.94 19.15 10.78
CA PHE A 267 -42.58 19.51 10.47
C PHE A 267 -42.17 18.98 9.11
N THR A 268 -41.57 19.83 8.28
CA THR A 268 -41.08 19.49 6.94
C THR A 268 -39.76 20.20 6.66
N LEU A 269 -39.06 19.79 5.58
CA LEU A 269 -37.95 20.57 5.02
C LEU A 269 -38.46 21.41 3.87
N ASP A 270 -38.05 22.67 3.80
CA ASP A 270 -38.30 23.51 2.65
C ASP A 270 -37.36 23.19 1.46
N ALA A 271 -37.43 23.95 0.37
CA ALA A 271 -36.59 23.74 -0.82
C ALA A 271 -35.10 24.00 -0.57
N ASN A 272 -34.74 24.67 0.50
CA ASN A 272 -33.34 24.94 0.91
C ASN A 272 -32.83 23.88 1.88
N GLY A 273 -33.67 22.97 2.36
CA GLY A 273 -33.34 21.99 3.40
C GLY A 273 -33.52 22.53 4.82
N ASP A 274 -34.12 23.70 5.00
CA ASP A 274 -34.42 24.28 6.32
C ASP A 274 -35.60 23.57 6.95
N LEU A 275 -35.56 23.32 8.26
CA LEU A 275 -36.67 22.76 9.01
C LEU A 275 -37.73 23.82 9.19
N VAL A 276 -38.93 23.56 8.68
CA VAL A 276 -40.07 24.45 8.81
C VAL A 276 -41.25 23.73 9.47
N GLY A 277 -41.97 24.46 10.30
CA GLY A 277 -43.20 23.98 10.96
C GLY A 277 -44.39 24.82 10.57
N PRO A 278 -45.03 24.60 9.40
CA PRO A 278 -46.28 25.28 9.07
C PRO A 278 -47.47 24.71 9.90
N SER A 279 -48.37 25.56 10.26
CA SER A 279 -49.68 25.15 10.76
C SER A 279 -50.62 24.75 9.62
N ALA A 280 -51.68 24.03 9.92
CA ALA A 280 -52.62 23.51 8.92
C ALA A 280 -53.31 24.60 8.11
N ASP A 281 -53.37 25.85 8.58
CA ASP A 281 -53.85 27.02 7.85
C ASP A 281 -52.78 27.69 6.97
N GLY A 282 -51.62 27.10 6.86
CA GLY A 282 -50.53 27.54 5.99
C GLY A 282 -49.60 28.62 6.56
N ARG A 283 -49.73 28.96 7.84
CA ARG A 283 -48.81 29.90 8.50
C ARG A 283 -47.52 29.19 8.89
N GLU A 284 -46.38 29.81 8.64
CA GLU A 284 -45.09 29.36 9.17
C GLU A 284 -45.01 29.72 10.66
N VAL A 285 -44.85 28.70 11.51
CA VAL A 285 -44.77 28.83 12.96
C VAL A 285 -43.34 28.72 13.45
N LEU A 286 -42.52 27.93 12.76
CA LEU A 286 -41.12 27.69 13.06
C LEU A 286 -40.34 27.63 11.77
N ARG A 287 -39.16 28.24 11.80
CA ARG A 287 -38.11 28.07 10.80
C ARG A 287 -36.73 28.06 11.48
#